data_eaf21b91d1b9112995354d9faa18230d
#
_entry.id   eaf21b91d1b9112995354d9faa18230d
#
_cell.length_a   1.000
_cell.length_b   1.000
_cell.length_c   1.000
_cell.angle_alpha   90.00
_cell.angle_beta   90.00
_cell.angle_gamma   90.00
#
_symmetry.space_group_name_H-M   'P 1'
#
loop_
_entity.id
_entity.type
_entity.pdbx_description
1 polymer ?
#
loop_
_entity_poly.entity_id
_entity_poly.type
_entity_poly.pdbx_seq_one_letter_code
_entity_poly.pdbx_strand_id
1 'polypeptide(L)'
;MKSSYKPISELVERVDIRNSDGNDDLLMGLSIDKCFIRSVANTVGTDLTKYKVICKNQFAVSLMQVSRDSKIPVACFRECDRAIMSPAYSIFQVSDESVVLPDYLDMWFKRPEFDREAAFIAVGGVRGSMPWEEFARIEVCVPALERQREIVDAYKVVNERIHIKQQLNDNLAA
;
A
#
# COMPACT_ATOMS: atom_id res chain seq x y z
N MET A 1 3.67 -10.72 26.69
CA MET A 1 4.71 -10.47 25.69
C MET A 1 4.63 -8.98 25.31
N LYS A 2 5.69 -8.21 25.49
CA LYS A 2 5.72 -6.82 25.00
C LYS A 2 5.74 -6.86 23.47
N SER A 3 4.69 -6.39 22.80
CA SER A 3 4.75 -6.09 21.37
C SER A 3 5.79 -5.00 21.17
N SER A 4 6.78 -5.25 20.33
CA SER A 4 7.77 -4.22 20.01
C SER A 4 7.23 -3.38 18.85
N TYR A 5 7.07 -2.10 19.08
CA TYR A 5 6.86 -1.15 18.00
C TYR A 5 8.17 -0.90 17.29
N LYS A 6 8.11 -0.86 15.96
CA LYS A 6 9.25 -0.56 15.10
C LYS A 6 8.84 0.46 14.05
N PRO A 7 9.68 1.43 13.72
CA PRO A 7 9.41 2.35 12.63
C PRO A 7 9.39 1.60 11.29
N ILE A 8 8.59 2.08 10.35
CA ILE A 8 8.50 1.50 9.00
C ILE A 8 9.88 1.40 8.35
N SER A 9 10.76 2.38 8.60
CA SER A 9 12.13 2.38 8.07
C SER A 9 12.98 1.17 8.46
N GLU A 10 12.65 0.48 9.55
CA GLU A 10 13.35 -0.76 9.95
C GLU A 10 12.73 -2.02 9.32
N LEU A 11 11.55 -1.90 8.73
CA LEU A 11 10.78 -3.02 8.23
C LEU A 11 10.79 -3.12 6.70
N VAL A 12 11.05 -2.00 6.03
CA VAL A 12 10.93 -1.92 4.57
C VAL A 12 12.12 -1.22 3.93
N GLU A 13 12.38 -1.55 2.69
CA GLU A 13 13.32 -0.86 1.82
C GLU A 13 12.62 -0.24 0.61
N ARG A 14 13.08 0.93 0.17
CA ARG A 14 12.54 1.59 -1.02
C ARG A 14 13.02 0.91 -2.28
N VAL A 15 12.12 0.84 -3.27
CA VAL A 15 12.40 0.35 -4.61
C VAL A 15 12.18 1.49 -5.60
N ASP A 16 13.15 1.78 -6.46
CA ASP A 16 13.03 2.80 -7.51
C ASP A 16 13.54 2.26 -8.84
N ILE A 17 12.88 1.23 -9.34
CA ILE A 17 13.16 0.65 -10.65
C ILE A 17 12.34 1.42 -11.68
N ARG A 18 13.01 1.95 -12.72
CA ARG A 18 12.38 2.67 -13.82
C ARG A 18 12.05 1.72 -14.97
N ASN A 19 10.98 2.06 -15.69
CA ASN A 19 10.56 1.35 -16.91
C ASN A 19 11.45 1.74 -18.09
N SER A 20 12.76 1.55 -17.95
CA SER A 20 13.78 2.03 -18.89
C SER A 20 13.66 1.43 -20.30
N ASP A 21 13.04 0.27 -20.42
CA ASP A 21 12.73 -0.41 -21.68
C ASP A 21 11.49 0.16 -22.39
N GLY A 22 10.76 1.07 -21.72
CA GLY A 22 9.60 1.76 -22.28
C GLY A 22 8.42 0.85 -22.59
N ASN A 23 8.39 -0.36 -22.01
CA ASN A 23 7.30 -1.29 -22.19
C ASN A 23 5.97 -0.64 -21.75
N ASP A 24 4.92 -0.89 -22.51
CA ASP A 24 3.55 -0.49 -22.18
C ASP A 24 2.84 -1.49 -21.26
N ASP A 25 3.55 -1.92 -20.23
CA ASP A 25 3.01 -2.76 -19.17
C ASP A 25 1.72 -2.16 -18.60
N LEU A 26 0.97 -3.00 -17.93
CA LEU A 26 -0.27 -2.58 -17.26
C LEU A 26 -0.01 -1.36 -16.36
N LEU A 27 -0.62 -0.22 -16.73
CA LEU A 27 -0.51 0.99 -15.91
C LEU A 27 -1.49 0.94 -14.76
N MET A 28 -0.96 0.96 -13.54
CA MET A 28 -1.73 0.91 -12.30
C MET A 28 -1.71 2.24 -11.57
N GLY A 29 -2.81 2.52 -10.90
CA GLY A 29 -2.96 3.57 -9.91
C GLY A 29 -3.34 2.98 -8.56
N LEU A 30 -3.39 3.84 -7.54
CA LEU A 30 -3.79 3.48 -6.19
C LEU A 30 -5.01 4.31 -5.79
N SER A 31 -6.09 3.64 -5.39
CA SER A 31 -7.31 4.30 -4.92
C SER A 31 -7.16 4.77 -3.47
N ILE A 32 -8.00 5.70 -3.07
CA ILE A 32 -8.11 6.16 -1.67
C ILE A 32 -8.56 5.03 -0.73
N ASP A 33 -9.19 4.01 -1.25
CA ASP A 33 -9.63 2.82 -0.48
C ASP A 33 -8.54 1.74 -0.39
N LYS A 34 -7.28 2.11 -0.71
CA LYS A 34 -6.10 1.26 -0.56
C LYS A 34 -6.17 -0.01 -1.41
N CYS A 35 -6.64 0.16 -2.64
CA CYS A 35 -6.69 -0.89 -3.65
C CYS A 35 -5.99 -0.42 -4.92
N PHE A 36 -5.33 -1.34 -5.60
CA PHE A 36 -4.83 -1.07 -6.94
C PHE A 36 -5.99 -1.02 -7.94
N ILE A 37 -5.93 -0.07 -8.84
CA ILE A 37 -6.89 0.12 -9.92
C ILE A 37 -6.16 0.32 -11.24
N ARG A 38 -6.75 -0.07 -12.36
CA ARG A 38 -6.22 0.32 -13.66
C ARG A 38 -6.27 1.83 -13.77
N SER A 39 -5.15 2.43 -14.16
CA SER A 39 -5.10 3.87 -14.37
C SER A 39 -5.97 4.26 -15.54
N VAL A 40 -6.79 5.29 -15.35
CA VAL A 40 -7.57 5.93 -16.43
C VAL A 40 -6.84 7.12 -17.04
N ALA A 41 -5.57 7.36 -16.66
CA ALA A 41 -4.78 8.45 -17.18
C ALA A 41 -4.53 8.26 -18.68
N ASN A 42 -4.70 9.33 -19.44
CA ASN A 42 -4.32 9.34 -20.84
C ASN A 42 -2.79 9.37 -20.94
N THR A 43 -2.20 8.30 -21.49
CA THR A 43 -0.75 8.16 -21.65
C THR A 43 -0.27 8.53 -23.06
N VAL A 44 -1.16 8.95 -23.96
CA VAL A 44 -0.79 9.34 -25.33
C VAL A 44 0.22 10.49 -25.27
N GLY A 45 1.41 10.27 -25.83
CA GLY A 45 2.51 11.24 -25.80
C GLY A 45 3.27 11.34 -24.49
N THR A 46 2.96 10.50 -23.51
CA THR A 46 3.68 10.43 -22.23
C THR A 46 4.91 9.53 -22.35
N ASP A 47 6.03 9.99 -21.85
CA ASP A 47 7.26 9.20 -21.78
C ASP A 47 7.17 8.17 -20.65
N LEU A 48 6.81 6.93 -20.98
CA LEU A 48 6.64 5.83 -20.03
C LEU A 48 7.97 5.33 -19.45
N THR A 49 9.12 5.72 -20.01
CA THR A 49 10.42 5.36 -19.43
C THR A 49 10.67 6.00 -18.08
N LYS A 50 9.95 7.08 -17.76
CA LYS A 50 10.00 7.76 -16.46
C LYS A 50 9.15 7.09 -15.39
N TYR A 51 8.26 6.18 -15.79
CA TYR A 51 7.40 5.47 -14.86
C TYR A 51 8.19 4.48 -14.03
N LYS A 52 7.62 4.10 -12.89
CA LYS A 52 8.23 3.12 -11.99
C LYS A 52 7.65 1.74 -12.22
N VAL A 53 8.50 0.74 -12.13
CA VAL A 53 8.07 -0.66 -12.13
C VAL A 53 7.67 -1.07 -10.73
N ILE A 54 6.54 -1.74 -10.60
CA ILE A 54 6.10 -2.42 -9.38
C ILE A 54 5.95 -3.91 -9.68
N CYS A 55 6.46 -4.74 -8.76
CA CYS A 55 6.38 -6.18 -8.85
C CYS A 55 5.49 -6.74 -7.74
N LYS A 56 5.02 -7.97 -7.92
CA LYS A 56 4.22 -8.70 -6.93
C LYS A 56 4.88 -8.68 -5.55
N ASN A 57 4.08 -8.50 -4.51
CA ASN A 57 4.47 -8.37 -3.11
C ASN A 57 5.16 -7.05 -2.74
N GLN A 58 5.38 -6.15 -3.67
CA GLN A 58 5.79 -4.78 -3.36
C GLN A 58 4.59 -3.91 -2.98
N PHE A 59 4.86 -2.84 -2.29
CA PHE A 59 3.88 -1.85 -1.87
C PHE A 59 4.03 -0.58 -2.69
N ALA A 60 2.91 0.08 -2.93
CA ALA A 60 2.91 1.46 -3.37
C ALA A 60 2.21 2.35 -2.35
N VAL A 61 2.68 3.58 -2.20
CA VAL A 61 2.06 4.60 -1.35
C VAL A 61 1.97 5.93 -2.10
N SER A 62 0.83 6.60 -1.95
CA SER A 62 0.66 8.00 -2.35
C SER A 62 0.82 8.88 -1.12
N LEU A 63 1.89 9.68 -1.11
CA LEU A 63 2.18 10.62 -0.02
C LEU A 63 1.64 12.03 -0.30
N MET A 64 0.88 12.18 -1.38
CA MET A 64 0.25 13.44 -1.74
C MET A 64 -1.14 13.57 -1.11
N GLN A 65 -1.47 14.77 -0.64
CA GLN A 65 -2.81 15.13 -0.16
C GLN A 65 -3.31 14.33 1.06
N VAL A 66 -2.41 13.75 1.84
CA VAL A 66 -2.72 12.89 3.00
C VAL A 66 -3.57 13.64 4.03
N SER A 67 -3.20 14.87 4.40
CA SER A 67 -3.98 15.64 5.38
C SER A 67 -5.31 16.14 4.80
N ARG A 68 -5.39 16.42 3.49
CA ARG A 68 -6.62 16.87 2.85
C ARG A 68 -7.68 15.76 2.83
N ASP A 69 -7.24 14.56 2.49
CA ASP A 69 -8.15 13.43 2.31
C ASP A 69 -8.35 12.63 3.62
N SER A 70 -7.58 12.98 4.67
CA SER A 70 -7.54 12.27 5.96
C SER A 70 -7.29 10.77 5.81
N LYS A 71 -6.65 10.38 4.71
CA LYS A 71 -6.30 9.00 4.36
C LYS A 71 -4.95 8.98 3.65
N ILE A 72 -4.23 7.87 3.82
CA ILE A 72 -2.99 7.60 3.10
C ILE A 72 -3.18 6.36 2.22
N PRO A 73 -3.31 6.51 0.89
CA PRO A 73 -3.40 5.37 0.00
C PRO A 73 -2.10 4.57 0.03
N VAL A 74 -2.16 3.35 0.52
CA VAL A 74 -1.05 2.39 0.56
C VAL A 74 -1.61 0.98 0.45
N ALA A 75 -1.01 0.14 -0.41
CA ALA A 75 -1.43 -1.24 -0.60
C ALA A 75 -0.28 -2.12 -1.11
N CYS A 76 -0.38 -3.42 -0.84
CA CYS A 76 0.49 -4.44 -1.39
C CYS A 76 -0.01 -4.87 -2.78
N PHE A 77 0.88 -4.89 -3.77
CA PHE A 77 0.56 -5.26 -5.14
C PHE A 77 0.43 -6.78 -5.31
N ARG A 78 -0.71 -7.24 -5.80
CA ARG A 78 -1.06 -8.67 -5.95
C ARG A 78 -1.65 -9.03 -7.32
N GLU A 79 -1.95 -8.05 -8.15
CA GLU A 79 -2.77 -8.19 -9.35
C GLU A 79 -2.08 -8.99 -10.46
N CYS A 80 -0.75 -8.83 -10.60
CA CYS A 80 0.07 -9.55 -11.56
C CYS A 80 1.54 -9.54 -11.14
N ASP A 81 2.42 -10.13 -11.93
CA ASP A 81 3.83 -10.21 -11.58
C ASP A 81 4.55 -8.86 -11.74
N ARG A 82 4.15 -8.06 -12.72
CA ARG A 82 4.74 -6.75 -13.02
C ARG A 82 3.70 -5.78 -13.55
N ALA A 83 3.83 -4.51 -13.16
CA ALA A 83 3.07 -3.39 -13.70
C ALA A 83 3.90 -2.10 -13.64
N ILE A 84 3.40 -1.03 -14.22
CA ILE A 84 4.01 0.30 -14.13
C ILE A 84 3.10 1.27 -13.37
N MET A 85 3.71 2.24 -12.71
CA MET A 85 3.03 3.29 -11.95
C MET A 85 3.64 4.66 -12.22
N SER A 86 2.84 5.70 -12.02
CA SER A 86 3.33 7.08 -12.09
C SER A 86 4.53 7.30 -11.15
N PRO A 87 5.51 8.12 -11.54
CA PRO A 87 6.64 8.51 -10.68
C PRO A 87 6.25 9.13 -9.34
N ALA A 88 5.01 9.63 -9.21
CA ALA A 88 4.48 10.24 -8.00
C ALA A 88 4.32 9.25 -6.82
N TYR A 89 4.19 7.96 -7.12
CA TYR A 89 4.11 6.93 -6.07
C TYR A 89 5.51 6.59 -5.53
N SER A 90 5.59 6.33 -4.23
CA SER A 90 6.75 5.65 -3.64
C SER A 90 6.48 4.16 -3.60
N ILE A 91 7.45 3.38 -4.08
CA ILE A 91 7.39 1.91 -4.08
C ILE A 91 8.39 1.39 -3.05
N PHE A 92 8.01 0.38 -2.31
CA PHE A 92 8.84 -0.26 -1.29
C PHE A 92 8.47 -1.73 -1.10
N GLN A 93 9.32 -2.48 -0.44
CA GLN A 93 9.08 -3.87 -0.11
C GLN A 93 9.52 -4.18 1.32
N VAL A 94 9.05 -5.27 1.88
CA VAL A 94 9.53 -5.78 3.16
C VAL A 94 11.00 -6.16 3.01
N SER A 95 11.84 -5.69 3.94
CA SER A 95 13.29 -5.97 3.93
C SER A 95 13.61 -7.39 4.39
N ASP A 96 12.84 -7.90 5.35
CA ASP A 96 13.04 -9.23 5.95
C ASP A 96 11.71 -9.85 6.39
N GLU A 97 11.23 -10.83 5.63
CA GLU A 97 10.00 -11.56 5.95
C GLU A 97 10.12 -12.45 7.20
N SER A 98 11.31 -12.65 7.73
CA SER A 98 11.50 -13.30 9.03
C SER A 98 11.16 -12.38 10.21
N VAL A 99 11.01 -11.08 9.96
CA VAL A 99 10.63 -10.06 10.96
C VAL A 99 9.17 -9.66 10.81
N VAL A 100 8.75 -9.31 9.59
CA VAL A 100 7.37 -8.87 9.31
C VAL A 100 6.86 -9.47 8.01
N LEU A 101 5.66 -10.02 8.03
CA LEU A 101 5.01 -10.56 6.84
C LEU A 101 4.40 -9.43 5.99
N PRO A 102 4.53 -9.46 4.65
CA PRO A 102 3.87 -8.47 3.78
C PRO A 102 2.35 -8.40 4.00
N ASP A 103 1.68 -9.53 4.17
CA ASP A 103 0.23 -9.56 4.44
C ASP A 103 -0.14 -8.90 5.77
N TYR A 104 0.71 -9.05 6.80
CA TYR A 104 0.50 -8.39 8.09
C TYR A 104 0.66 -6.88 7.98
N LEU A 105 1.68 -6.43 7.25
CA LEU A 105 1.93 -5.01 7.03
C LEU A 105 0.83 -4.36 6.19
N ASP A 106 0.34 -5.04 5.15
CA ASP A 106 -0.79 -4.58 4.34
C ASP A 106 -2.07 -4.42 5.17
N MET A 107 -2.36 -5.40 6.03
CA MET A 107 -3.46 -5.33 6.97
C MET A 107 -3.29 -4.16 7.96
N TRP A 108 -2.08 -3.94 8.48
CA TRP A 108 -1.78 -2.83 9.39
C TRP A 108 -2.06 -1.48 8.74
N PHE A 109 -1.65 -1.29 7.49
CA PHE A 109 -1.89 -0.06 6.75
C PHE A 109 -3.38 0.20 6.47
N LYS A 110 -4.22 -0.83 6.42
CA LYS A 110 -5.67 -0.70 6.21
C LYS A 110 -6.44 -0.20 7.44
N ARG A 111 -5.79 -0.07 8.58
CA ARG A 111 -6.44 0.37 9.82
C ARG A 111 -6.78 1.86 9.77
N PRO A 112 -7.97 2.26 10.26
CA PRO A 112 -8.33 3.68 10.39
C PRO A 112 -7.38 4.46 11.32
N GLU A 113 -6.76 3.79 12.31
CA GLU A 113 -5.77 4.39 13.20
C GLU A 113 -4.55 4.87 12.42
N PHE A 114 -4.09 4.06 11.47
CA PHE A 114 -2.95 4.40 10.61
C PHE A 114 -3.25 5.64 9.75
N ASP A 115 -4.46 5.75 9.21
CA ASP A 115 -4.90 6.92 8.46
C ASP A 115 -4.92 8.19 9.34
N ARG A 116 -5.43 8.07 10.57
CA ARG A 116 -5.49 9.21 11.50
C ARG A 116 -4.10 9.69 11.90
N GLU A 117 -3.18 8.78 12.18
CA GLU A 117 -1.79 9.09 12.50
C GLU A 117 -1.08 9.76 11.32
N ALA A 118 -1.20 9.19 10.12
CA ALA A 118 -0.63 9.75 8.90
C ALA A 118 -1.19 11.15 8.60
N ALA A 119 -2.50 11.34 8.70
CA ALA A 119 -3.13 12.63 8.49
C ALA A 119 -2.67 13.68 9.51
N PHE A 120 -2.50 13.30 10.78
CA PHE A 120 -2.00 14.18 11.83
C PHE A 120 -0.55 14.64 11.56
N ILE A 121 0.32 13.71 11.16
CA ILE A 121 1.71 14.02 10.81
C ILE A 121 1.79 14.92 9.57
N ALA A 122 0.89 14.72 8.59
CA ALA A 122 0.86 15.50 7.36
C ALA A 122 0.31 16.94 7.54
N VAL A 123 -0.21 17.29 8.73
CA VAL A 123 -0.64 18.67 9.04
C VAL A 123 0.58 19.60 9.02
N GLY A 124 0.59 20.56 8.12
CA GLY A 124 1.73 21.48 7.92
C GLY A 124 2.60 21.13 6.70
N GLY A 125 2.39 19.99 6.08
CA GLY A 125 3.01 19.66 4.79
C GLY A 125 2.50 20.56 3.66
N VAL A 126 3.37 20.87 2.70
CA VAL A 126 2.98 21.63 1.51
C VAL A 126 1.87 20.91 0.76
N ARG A 127 0.71 21.54 0.61
CA ARG A 127 -0.49 20.97 -0.03
C ARG A 127 -1.01 19.68 0.63
N GLY A 128 -0.70 19.46 1.92
CA GLY A 128 -1.11 18.27 2.65
C GLY A 128 -0.33 17.01 2.29
N SER A 129 0.84 17.16 1.68
CA SER A 129 1.73 16.03 1.39
C SER A 129 2.54 15.64 2.62
N MET A 130 2.94 14.37 2.67
CA MET A 130 3.85 13.82 3.68
C MET A 130 5.17 13.45 3.02
N PRO A 131 6.34 13.90 3.54
CA PRO A 131 7.63 13.39 3.11
C PRO A 131 7.77 11.89 3.42
N TRP A 132 8.56 11.19 2.60
CA TRP A 132 8.86 9.76 2.85
C TRP A 132 9.45 9.52 4.24
N GLU A 133 10.30 10.40 4.70
CA GLU A 133 10.99 10.33 5.99
C GLU A 133 10.00 10.35 7.16
N GLU A 134 8.92 11.10 7.05
CA GLU A 134 7.87 11.13 8.07
C GLU A 134 7.01 9.85 8.01
N PHE A 135 6.65 9.38 6.81
CA PHE A 135 6.00 8.09 6.65
C PHE A 135 6.83 6.95 7.24
N ALA A 136 8.12 6.95 6.98
CA ALA A 136 9.05 5.91 7.42
C ALA A 136 9.30 5.91 8.95
N ARG A 137 8.95 7.00 9.65
CA ARG A 137 9.01 7.09 11.13
C ARG A 137 7.78 6.54 11.83
N ILE A 138 6.66 6.38 11.12
CA ILE A 138 5.45 5.82 11.72
C ILE A 138 5.76 4.42 12.27
N GLU A 139 5.31 4.16 13.48
CA GLU A 139 5.60 2.90 14.16
C GLU A 139 4.53 1.84 13.89
N VAL A 140 4.98 0.62 13.66
CA VAL A 140 4.15 -0.58 13.48
C VAL A 140 4.40 -1.52 14.65
N CYS A 141 3.33 -2.02 15.25
CA CYS A 141 3.43 -3.08 16.25
C CYS A 141 3.78 -4.40 15.54
N VAL A 142 4.95 -4.97 15.84
CA VAL A 142 5.46 -6.19 15.20
C VAL A 142 5.51 -7.31 16.24
N PRO A 143 4.47 -8.15 16.37
CA PRO A 143 4.49 -9.33 17.20
C PRO A 143 5.35 -10.44 16.57
N ALA A 144 5.57 -11.54 17.30
CA ALA A 144 6.24 -12.71 16.76
C ALA A 144 5.53 -13.23 15.49
N LEU A 145 6.28 -13.79 14.54
CA LEU A 145 5.77 -14.23 13.23
C LEU A 145 4.57 -15.18 13.33
N GLU A 146 4.59 -16.09 14.29
CA GLU A 146 3.48 -17.00 14.52
C GLU A 146 2.19 -16.21 14.81
N ARG A 147 2.29 -15.19 15.65
CA ARG A 147 1.14 -14.33 15.96
C ARG A 147 0.71 -13.48 14.76
N GLN A 148 1.65 -13.04 13.93
CA GLN A 148 1.31 -12.34 12.68
C GLN A 148 0.50 -13.25 11.75
N ARG A 149 0.91 -14.53 11.58
CA ARG A 149 0.18 -15.52 10.77
C ARG A 149 -1.26 -15.73 11.28
N GLU A 150 -1.41 -15.97 12.58
CA GLU A 150 -2.74 -16.13 13.19
C GLU A 150 -3.66 -14.93 12.90
N ILE A 151 -3.13 -13.72 13.05
CA ILE A 151 -3.88 -12.48 12.82
C ILE A 151 -4.26 -12.36 11.33
N VAL A 152 -3.32 -12.60 10.43
CA VAL A 152 -3.54 -12.53 8.98
C VAL A 152 -4.58 -13.57 8.54
N ASP A 153 -4.48 -14.80 9.05
CA ASP A 153 -5.42 -15.87 8.70
C ASP A 153 -6.84 -15.54 9.19
N ALA A 154 -6.97 -15.06 10.42
CA ALA A 154 -8.26 -14.61 10.94
C ALA A 154 -8.86 -13.45 10.11
N TYR A 155 -8.02 -12.47 9.72
CA TYR A 155 -8.43 -11.35 8.87
C TYR A 155 -8.89 -11.82 7.49
N LYS A 156 -8.16 -12.73 6.86
CA LYS A 156 -8.53 -13.32 5.55
C LYS A 156 -9.89 -14.02 5.62
N VAL A 157 -10.11 -14.86 6.63
CA VAL A 157 -11.40 -15.56 6.81
C VAL A 157 -12.57 -14.59 6.96
N VAL A 158 -12.40 -13.50 7.72
CA VAL A 158 -13.46 -12.50 7.90
C VAL A 158 -13.76 -11.78 6.59
N ASN A 159 -12.72 -11.33 5.86
CA ASN A 159 -12.91 -10.63 4.59
C ASN A 159 -13.54 -11.53 3.52
N GLU A 160 -13.13 -12.78 3.44
CA GLU A 160 -13.75 -13.75 2.53
C GLU A 160 -15.25 -13.94 2.81
N ARG A 161 -15.62 -14.05 4.07
CA ARG A 161 -17.04 -14.12 4.46
C ARG A 161 -17.82 -12.86 4.11
N ILE A 162 -17.22 -11.69 4.29
CA ILE A 162 -17.84 -10.42 3.88
C ILE A 162 -18.05 -10.41 2.38
N HIS A 163 -17.04 -10.78 1.60
CA HIS A 163 -17.12 -10.82 0.13
C HIS A 163 -18.20 -11.78 -0.36
N ILE A 164 -18.26 -13.00 0.17
CA ILE A 164 -19.29 -13.98 -0.16
C ILE A 164 -20.70 -13.44 0.15
N LYS A 165 -20.87 -12.79 1.31
CA LYS A 165 -22.18 -12.19 1.66
C LYS A 165 -22.56 -11.03 0.73
N GLN A 166 -21.63 -10.22 0.31
CA GLN A 166 -21.88 -9.15 -0.67
C GLN A 166 -22.33 -9.74 -2.00
N GLN A 167 -21.61 -10.74 -2.53
CA GLN A 167 -21.98 -11.43 -3.76
C GLN A 167 -23.40 -12.06 -3.68
N LEU A 168 -23.74 -12.68 -2.53
CA LEU A 168 -25.07 -13.24 -2.32
C LEU A 168 -26.15 -12.15 -2.33
N ASN A 169 -25.90 -11.02 -1.69
CA ASN A 169 -26.85 -9.91 -1.68
C ASN A 169 -27.05 -9.32 -3.08
N ASP A 170 -25.97 -9.14 -3.83
CA ASP A 170 -26.02 -8.61 -5.20
C ASP A 170 -26.82 -9.56 -6.11
N ASN A 171 -26.64 -10.88 -5.98
CA ASN A 171 -27.38 -11.88 -6.73
C ASN A 171 -28.86 -11.97 -6.33
N LEU A 172 -29.21 -11.62 -5.09
CA LEU A 172 -30.61 -11.58 -4.63
C LEU A 172 -31.33 -10.30 -5.02
N ALA A 173 -30.58 -9.24 -5.33
CA ALA A 173 -31.12 -7.96 -5.76
C ALA A 173 -31.30 -7.82 -7.29
N ALA A 174 -30.75 -8.77 -8.05
CA ALA A 174 -30.83 -8.84 -9.53
C ALA A 174 -32.05 -9.66 -9.98
#